data_64c55c4f38a7e8d6cabd5ccfcd899db0
#
_entry.id   64c55c4f38a7e8d6cabd5ccfcd899db0
#
_cell.length_a   1.000
_cell.length_b   1.000
_cell.length_c   1.000
_cell.angle_alpha   90.00
_cell.angle_beta   90.00
_cell.angle_gamma   90.00
#
_symmetry.space_group_name_H-M   'P 1'
#
loop_
_entity.id
_entity.type
_entity.pdbx_description
1 polymer ?
#
loop_
_entity_poly.entity_id
_entity_poly.type
_entity_poly.pdbx_seq_one_letter_code
_entity_poly.pdbx_strand_id
1 'polypeptide(L)'
;MSGIFSISRFRMATDGPGISTLIGFSGCPLNCQYCPNPICHADCSHWPDYSARELIDFVRRDELYMRMTGGGIVFGGGEPLGQEYFIKECALDSQKTLPDIPLRIETSLQTSIENVQELLPYISSWIIDIKDLNPDIYYRYTHGQMDLMWNNLMYLVQHAPYGQDSIWVRVPRIPGYNTNRDIQKSVRRLQPYVKHIEVFSYRKLPEKKEGTTE
;
A
#
# COMPACT_ATOMS: atom_id res chain seq x y z
N MET A 1 -9.36 11.72 13.54
CA MET A 1 -8.33 12.34 12.67
C MET A 1 -7.98 11.34 11.59
N SER A 2 -8.01 11.75 10.32
CA SER A 2 -7.75 10.88 9.16
C SER A 2 -6.27 10.44 9.02
N GLY A 3 -5.37 11.11 9.75
CA GLY A 3 -3.93 10.79 9.75
C GLY A 3 -3.28 10.82 8.36
N ILE A 4 -3.74 11.69 7.46
CA ILE A 4 -3.21 11.80 6.09
C ILE A 4 -1.99 12.72 6.09
N PHE A 5 -0.81 12.18 5.76
CA PHE A 5 0.41 12.98 5.65
C PHE A 5 0.72 13.46 4.23
N SER A 6 0.12 12.84 3.22
CA SER A 6 0.34 13.23 1.83
C SER A 6 -0.83 12.86 0.92
N ILE A 7 -1.05 13.71 -0.09
CA ILE A 7 -1.90 13.40 -1.24
C ILE A 7 -1.04 13.65 -2.48
N SER A 8 -0.62 12.56 -3.15
CA SER A 8 0.23 12.61 -4.34
C SER A 8 -0.60 12.38 -5.59
N ARG A 9 -0.84 13.46 -6.34
CA ARG A 9 -1.63 13.45 -7.56
C ARG A 9 -0.79 13.09 -8.78
N PHE A 10 -1.45 12.66 -9.85
CA PHE A 10 -0.85 12.36 -11.17
C PHE A 10 0.27 11.31 -11.12
N ARG A 11 0.12 10.28 -10.31
CA ARG A 11 1.04 9.16 -10.29
C ARG A 11 0.83 8.29 -11.52
N MET A 12 1.88 8.10 -12.32
CA MET A 12 1.80 7.39 -13.59
C MET A 12 2.34 5.97 -13.46
N ALA A 13 1.46 4.98 -13.57
CA ALA A 13 1.77 3.55 -13.63
C ALA A 13 2.64 2.98 -12.48
N THR A 14 2.75 3.69 -11.37
CA THR A 14 3.48 3.21 -10.18
C THR A 14 2.60 2.40 -9.24
N ASP A 15 1.30 2.68 -9.24
CA ASP A 15 0.33 2.11 -8.29
C ASP A 15 -0.79 1.39 -9.06
N GLY A 16 -0.41 0.60 -10.05
CA GLY A 16 -1.31 -0.03 -11.01
C GLY A 16 -1.45 0.77 -12.32
N PRO A 17 -2.36 0.39 -13.22
CA PRO A 17 -2.52 1.04 -14.52
C PRO A 17 -3.05 2.47 -14.39
N GLY A 18 -2.69 3.31 -15.37
CA GLY A 18 -3.21 4.66 -15.54
C GLY A 18 -2.64 5.71 -14.59
N ILE A 19 -3.32 6.87 -14.58
CA ILE A 19 -2.98 8.00 -13.70
C ILE A 19 -3.79 7.89 -12.42
N SER A 20 -3.11 7.83 -11.28
CA SER A 20 -3.73 7.65 -9.96
C SER A 20 -3.40 8.79 -9.02
N THR A 21 -4.23 8.94 -7.99
CA THR A 21 -3.94 9.78 -6.82
C THR A 21 -3.71 8.88 -5.61
N LEU A 22 -2.50 8.95 -5.02
CA LEU A 22 -2.14 8.22 -3.80
C LEU A 22 -2.43 9.08 -2.57
N ILE A 23 -3.16 8.49 -1.64
CA ILE A 23 -3.44 9.03 -0.31
C ILE A 23 -2.55 8.29 0.69
N GLY A 24 -1.62 9.02 1.30
CA GLY A 24 -0.65 8.48 2.25
C GLY A 24 -1.09 8.65 3.69
N PHE A 25 -1.39 7.52 4.38
CA PHE A 25 -1.79 7.49 5.77
C PHE A 25 -0.61 7.34 6.73
N SER A 26 -0.71 7.95 7.90
CA SER A 26 0.17 7.73 9.04
C SER A 26 -0.12 6.41 9.74
N GLY A 27 0.82 6.03 10.59
CA GLY A 27 0.76 4.78 11.33
C GLY A 27 1.22 3.59 10.47
N CYS A 28 2.17 2.87 10.99
CA CYS A 28 2.63 1.61 10.41
C CYS A 28 3.12 0.71 11.55
N PRO A 29 2.67 -0.55 11.63
CA PRO A 29 3.15 -1.49 12.65
C PRO A 29 4.55 -2.03 12.33
N LEU A 30 5.05 -1.80 11.10
CA LEU A 30 6.41 -2.17 10.69
C LEU A 30 7.39 -1.03 10.94
N ASN A 31 8.65 -1.39 11.23
CA ASN A 31 9.78 -0.47 11.32
C ASN A 31 10.85 -0.82 10.30
N CYS A 32 10.49 -0.69 9.02
CA CYS A 32 11.37 -1.06 7.91
C CYS A 32 12.62 -0.18 7.88
N GLN A 33 13.81 -0.79 7.80
CA GLN A 33 15.11 -0.08 7.85
C GLN A 33 15.31 0.92 6.69
N TYR A 34 14.70 0.69 5.54
CA TYR A 34 14.74 1.60 4.39
C TYR A 34 13.32 2.03 4.02
N CYS A 35 12.54 2.49 5.02
CA CYS A 35 11.19 2.98 4.79
C CYS A 35 11.21 4.20 3.86
N PRO A 36 10.48 4.19 2.73
CA PRO A 36 10.40 5.36 1.85
C PRO A 36 9.58 6.50 2.46
N ASN A 37 8.74 6.19 3.44
CA ASN A 37 7.85 7.12 4.11
C ASN A 37 8.08 7.15 5.64
N PRO A 38 9.29 7.48 6.13
CA PRO A 38 9.56 7.45 7.58
C PRO A 38 8.68 8.44 8.36
N ILE A 39 8.15 9.45 7.68
CA ILE A 39 7.20 10.42 8.24
C ILE A 39 5.90 9.78 8.74
N CYS A 40 5.53 8.59 8.25
CA CYS A 40 4.33 7.90 8.71
C CYS A 40 4.37 7.52 10.20
N HIS A 41 5.54 7.55 10.85
CA HIS A 41 5.74 7.33 12.28
C HIS A 41 5.77 8.62 13.10
N ALA A 42 5.70 9.79 12.46
CA ALA A 42 5.71 11.07 13.16
C ALA A 42 4.35 11.35 13.83
N ASP A 43 4.36 12.28 14.77
CA ASP A 43 3.13 12.81 15.37
C ASP A 43 2.27 13.47 14.28
N CYS A 44 1.04 13.00 14.15
CA CYS A 44 0.08 13.47 13.14
C CYS A 44 -0.82 14.61 13.64
N SER A 45 -0.63 15.11 14.85
CA SER A 45 -1.48 16.16 15.47
C SER A 45 -1.55 17.47 14.67
N HIS A 46 -0.56 17.72 13.82
CA HIS A 46 -0.46 18.93 12.99
C HIS A 46 -0.86 18.72 11.52
N TRP A 47 -1.26 17.51 11.13
CA TRP A 47 -1.64 17.24 9.75
C TRP A 47 -3.10 17.62 9.49
N PRO A 48 -3.43 17.97 8.24
CA PRO A 48 -4.80 18.26 7.89
C PRO A 48 -5.72 17.08 8.20
N ASP A 49 -6.83 17.35 8.86
CA ASP A 49 -7.86 16.34 9.10
C ASP A 49 -8.94 16.48 8.01
N TYR A 50 -9.17 15.42 7.29
CA TYR A 50 -10.17 15.35 6.24
C TYR A 50 -11.33 14.46 6.67
N SER A 51 -12.56 14.88 6.41
CA SER A 51 -13.65 13.93 6.29
C SER A 51 -13.51 13.12 4.99
N ALA A 52 -14.11 11.94 4.94
CA ALA A 52 -14.10 11.12 3.73
C ALA A 52 -14.62 11.88 2.50
N ARG A 53 -15.71 12.65 2.68
CA ARG A 53 -16.30 13.46 1.64
C ARG A 53 -15.36 14.55 1.11
N GLU A 54 -14.72 15.32 2.01
CA GLU A 54 -13.76 16.36 1.61
C GLU A 54 -12.59 15.76 0.82
N LEU A 55 -12.10 14.60 1.24
CA LEU A 55 -11.03 13.88 0.56
C LEU A 55 -11.47 13.43 -0.85
N ILE A 56 -12.64 12.82 -0.98
CA ILE A 56 -13.15 12.35 -2.27
C ILE A 56 -13.48 13.53 -3.19
N ASP A 57 -14.05 14.62 -2.66
CA ASP A 57 -14.27 15.85 -3.43
C ASP A 57 -12.96 16.49 -3.90
N PHE A 58 -11.90 16.40 -3.10
CA PHE A 58 -10.57 16.85 -3.52
C PHE A 58 -10.01 15.99 -4.67
N VAL A 59 -10.08 14.67 -4.56
CA VAL A 59 -9.57 13.71 -5.55
C VAL A 59 -10.38 13.75 -6.85
N ARG A 60 -11.68 14.08 -6.79
CA ARG A 60 -12.56 14.20 -7.94
C ARG A 60 -12.06 15.20 -9.00
N ARG A 61 -11.21 16.14 -8.62
CA ARG A 61 -10.54 17.05 -9.57
C ARG A 61 -9.72 16.33 -10.63
N ASP A 62 -9.29 15.10 -10.34
CA ASP A 62 -8.46 14.25 -11.23
C ASP A 62 -9.29 13.20 -11.98
N GLU A 63 -10.62 13.20 -11.81
CA GLU A 63 -11.54 12.20 -12.37
C GLU A 63 -11.32 11.95 -13.86
N LEU A 64 -11.21 13.04 -14.66
CA LEU A 64 -11.01 12.92 -16.09
C LEU A 64 -9.78 12.11 -16.46
N TYR A 65 -8.66 12.35 -15.77
CA TYR A 65 -7.40 11.63 -16.02
C TYR A 65 -7.51 10.18 -15.61
N MET A 66 -8.15 9.90 -14.49
CA MET A 66 -8.38 8.52 -14.02
C MET A 66 -9.23 7.74 -15.01
N ARG A 67 -10.36 8.30 -15.47
CA ARG A 67 -11.26 7.65 -16.42
C ARG A 67 -10.59 7.38 -17.76
N MET A 68 -9.88 8.37 -18.31
CA MET A 68 -9.23 8.25 -19.63
C MET A 68 -8.07 7.27 -19.66
N THR A 69 -7.46 6.98 -18.52
CA THR A 69 -6.25 6.13 -18.45
C THR A 69 -6.46 4.79 -17.72
N GLY A 70 -7.64 4.57 -17.14
CA GLY A 70 -7.89 3.44 -16.26
C GLY A 70 -7.18 3.54 -14.91
N GLY A 71 -6.85 4.77 -14.50
CA GLY A 71 -6.28 5.07 -13.18
C GLY A 71 -7.30 5.04 -12.06
N GLY A 72 -6.92 5.43 -10.85
CA GLY A 72 -7.81 5.36 -9.71
C GLY A 72 -7.31 6.04 -8.45
N ILE A 73 -7.99 5.78 -7.35
CA ILE A 73 -7.60 6.23 -6.02
C ILE A 73 -6.80 5.11 -5.36
N VAL A 74 -5.64 5.44 -4.80
CA VAL A 74 -4.77 4.49 -4.11
C VAL A 74 -4.61 4.90 -2.66
N PHE A 75 -4.87 4.00 -1.75
CA PHE A 75 -4.64 4.15 -0.32
C PHE A 75 -3.32 3.47 0.07
N GLY A 76 -2.39 4.20 0.68
CA GLY A 76 -1.06 3.68 1.00
C GLY A 76 -0.36 4.54 2.07
N GLY A 77 0.97 4.63 2.00
CA GLY A 77 1.77 5.48 2.90
C GLY A 77 2.48 4.71 4.00
N GLY A 78 1.92 4.66 5.22
CA GLY A 78 2.28 3.73 6.28
C GLY A 78 1.64 2.36 6.05
N GLU A 79 0.74 1.93 6.96
CA GLU A 79 -0.13 0.77 6.72
C GLU A 79 -1.60 1.24 6.65
N PRO A 80 -2.16 1.39 5.45
CA PRO A 80 -3.50 1.94 5.27
C PRO A 80 -4.60 1.06 5.88
N LEU A 81 -4.39 -0.24 6.02
CA LEU A 81 -5.35 -1.16 6.64
C LEU A 81 -5.63 -0.84 8.12
N GLY A 82 -4.80 -0.04 8.77
CA GLY A 82 -5.08 0.50 10.09
C GLY A 82 -6.08 1.68 10.10
N GLN A 83 -6.55 2.10 8.92
CA GLN A 83 -7.54 3.17 8.73
C GLN A 83 -8.80 2.64 8.04
N GLU A 84 -9.13 1.39 8.27
CA GLU A 84 -10.19 0.64 7.55
C GLU A 84 -11.54 1.33 7.59
N TYR A 85 -11.94 1.90 8.72
CA TYR A 85 -13.21 2.62 8.83
C TYR A 85 -13.25 3.87 7.95
N PHE A 86 -12.17 4.65 7.99
CA PHE A 86 -12.10 5.87 7.16
C PHE A 86 -12.03 5.54 5.67
N ILE A 87 -11.26 4.52 5.28
CA ILE A 87 -11.19 4.05 3.88
C ILE A 87 -12.54 3.52 3.42
N LYS A 88 -13.27 2.82 4.27
CA LYS A 88 -14.65 2.40 3.97
C LYS A 88 -15.59 3.58 3.74
N GLU A 89 -15.54 4.61 4.57
CA GLU A 89 -16.31 5.84 4.36
C GLU A 89 -15.95 6.51 3.02
N CYS A 90 -14.66 6.59 2.69
CA CYS A 90 -14.20 7.07 1.39
C CYS A 90 -14.74 6.22 0.23
N ALA A 91 -14.76 4.90 0.38
CA ALA A 91 -15.28 4.00 -0.63
C ALA A 91 -16.78 4.20 -0.86
N LEU A 92 -17.57 4.33 0.21
CA LEU A 92 -19.01 4.57 0.14
C LEU A 92 -19.34 5.93 -0.49
N ASP A 93 -18.53 6.96 -0.24
CA ASP A 93 -18.72 8.26 -0.88
C ASP A 93 -18.26 8.25 -2.34
N SER A 94 -17.15 7.57 -2.64
CA SER A 94 -16.65 7.37 -4.00
C SER A 94 -17.66 6.63 -4.89
N GLN A 95 -18.33 5.61 -4.38
CA GLN A 95 -19.39 4.91 -5.13
C GLN A 95 -20.53 5.83 -5.59
N LYS A 96 -20.80 6.90 -4.83
CA LYS A 96 -21.87 7.88 -5.17
C LYS A 96 -21.39 8.97 -6.12
N THR A 97 -20.15 9.43 -5.96
CA THR A 97 -19.64 10.64 -6.60
C THR A 97 -18.65 10.36 -7.75
N LEU A 98 -17.98 9.21 -7.71
CA LEU A 98 -16.96 8.75 -8.66
C LEU A 98 -17.23 7.29 -9.08
N PRO A 99 -18.44 6.95 -9.54
CA PRO A 99 -18.74 5.57 -9.93
C PRO A 99 -17.73 5.10 -10.99
N ASP A 100 -17.33 3.85 -10.91
CA ASP A 100 -16.37 3.19 -11.81
C ASP A 100 -14.90 3.63 -11.68
N ILE A 101 -14.58 4.56 -10.79
CA ILE A 101 -13.17 4.83 -10.45
C ILE A 101 -12.66 3.74 -9.50
N PRO A 102 -11.64 2.94 -9.90
CA PRO A 102 -11.14 1.86 -9.07
C PRO A 102 -10.48 2.37 -7.80
N LEU A 103 -10.78 1.71 -6.69
CA LEU A 103 -10.10 1.90 -5.41
C LEU A 103 -9.04 0.81 -5.25
N ARG A 104 -7.82 1.21 -4.97
CA ARG A 104 -6.67 0.32 -4.79
C ARG A 104 -6.05 0.55 -3.43
N ILE A 105 -5.39 -0.47 -2.91
CA ILE A 105 -4.66 -0.38 -1.64
C ILE A 105 -3.23 -0.89 -1.80
N GLU A 106 -2.27 -0.14 -1.27
CA GLU A 106 -0.86 -0.49 -1.22
C GLU A 106 -0.49 -0.80 0.23
N THR A 107 -0.25 -2.08 0.54
CA THR A 107 -0.19 -2.59 1.91
C THR A 107 0.91 -3.62 2.12
N SER A 108 1.40 -3.73 3.34
CA SER A 108 2.25 -4.84 3.79
C SER A 108 1.45 -6.02 4.36
N LEU A 109 0.13 -5.90 4.47
CA LEU A 109 -0.78 -6.85 5.14
C LEU A 109 -0.42 -7.10 6.62
N GLN A 110 0.34 -6.22 7.25
CA GLN A 110 0.67 -6.33 8.67
C GLN A 110 -0.44 -5.71 9.52
N THR A 111 -1.58 -6.38 9.57
CA THR A 111 -2.80 -5.93 10.25
C THR A 111 -3.63 -7.12 10.70
N SER A 112 -4.67 -6.88 11.48
CA SER A 112 -5.65 -7.92 11.81
C SER A 112 -6.43 -8.35 10.57
N ILE A 113 -6.95 -9.57 10.57
CA ILE A 113 -7.73 -10.12 9.45
C ILE A 113 -9.05 -9.36 9.26
N GLU A 114 -9.62 -8.86 10.34
CA GLU A 114 -10.87 -8.10 10.35
C GLU A 114 -10.77 -6.85 9.47
N ASN A 115 -9.62 -6.15 9.51
CA ASN A 115 -9.40 -4.96 8.69
C ASN A 115 -9.35 -5.31 7.20
N VAL A 116 -8.76 -6.46 6.85
CA VAL A 116 -8.78 -6.97 5.47
C VAL A 116 -10.20 -7.31 5.04
N GLN A 117 -10.96 -8.00 5.90
CA GLN A 117 -12.34 -8.39 5.63
C GLN A 117 -13.26 -7.19 5.43
N GLU A 118 -13.09 -6.16 6.24
CA GLU A 118 -13.90 -4.94 6.20
C GLU A 118 -13.74 -4.20 4.86
N LEU A 119 -12.52 -4.16 4.31
CA LEU A 119 -12.23 -3.45 3.06
C LEU A 119 -12.40 -4.29 1.80
N LEU A 120 -12.44 -5.61 1.95
CA LEU A 120 -12.48 -6.54 0.81
C LEU A 120 -13.56 -6.23 -0.24
N PRO A 121 -14.82 -5.84 0.13
CA PRO A 121 -15.86 -5.55 -0.84
C PRO A 121 -15.64 -4.26 -1.66
N TYR A 122 -14.78 -3.38 -1.20
CA TYR A 122 -14.60 -2.04 -1.76
C TYR A 122 -13.35 -1.89 -2.60
N ILE A 123 -12.35 -2.73 -2.38
CA ILE A 123 -11.04 -2.61 -3.02
C ILE A 123 -10.99 -3.47 -4.29
N SER A 124 -10.77 -2.82 -5.41
CA SER A 124 -10.69 -3.47 -6.72
C SER A 124 -9.31 -4.08 -7.02
N SER A 125 -8.26 -3.59 -6.36
CA SER A 125 -6.90 -4.10 -6.56
C SER A 125 -6.03 -3.92 -5.31
N TRP A 126 -5.30 -4.99 -4.98
CA TRP A 126 -4.42 -5.08 -3.82
C TRP A 126 -2.97 -5.14 -4.27
N ILE A 127 -2.18 -4.13 -3.92
CA ILE A 127 -0.75 -4.05 -4.19
C ILE A 127 -0.03 -4.38 -2.90
N ILE A 128 0.60 -5.54 -2.85
CA ILE A 128 1.11 -6.12 -1.62
C ILE A 128 2.63 -6.13 -1.62
N ASP A 129 3.22 -5.40 -0.70
CA ASP A 129 4.67 -5.31 -0.52
C ASP A 129 5.17 -6.45 0.39
N ILE A 130 5.58 -7.56 -0.19
CA ILE A 130 6.20 -8.67 0.54
C ILE A 130 7.71 -8.44 0.63
N LYS A 131 8.17 -8.10 1.83
CA LYS A 131 9.59 -7.73 2.03
C LYS A 131 10.53 -8.94 1.88
N ASP A 132 10.16 -10.11 2.42
CA ASP A 132 10.78 -11.41 2.18
C ASP A 132 9.85 -12.52 2.70
N LEU A 133 10.02 -13.78 2.25
CA LEU A 133 9.32 -14.95 2.79
C LEU A 133 10.22 -15.87 3.63
N ASN A 134 11.42 -15.41 3.95
CA ASN A 134 12.23 -15.97 5.02
C ASN A 134 11.91 -15.20 6.31
N PRO A 135 11.42 -15.87 7.38
CA PRO A 135 11.01 -15.19 8.62
C PRO A 135 12.12 -14.38 9.28
N ASP A 136 13.38 -14.87 9.24
CA ASP A 136 14.52 -14.18 9.85
C ASP A 136 14.86 -12.89 9.08
N ILE A 137 14.83 -12.95 7.74
CA ILE A 137 15.06 -11.77 6.88
C ILE A 137 13.93 -10.78 7.09
N TYR A 138 12.68 -11.25 7.07
CA TYR A 138 11.49 -10.43 7.26
C TYR A 138 11.58 -9.66 8.59
N TYR A 139 11.81 -10.39 9.70
CA TYR A 139 11.88 -9.77 11.02
C TYR A 139 13.05 -8.78 11.15
N ARG A 140 14.26 -9.14 10.71
CA ARG A 140 15.43 -8.24 10.76
C ARG A 140 15.22 -6.95 9.99
N TYR A 141 14.45 -6.99 8.89
CA TYR A 141 14.22 -5.83 8.05
C TYR A 141 13.03 -4.98 8.53
N THR A 142 11.94 -5.60 8.97
CA THR A 142 10.66 -4.95 9.24
C THR A 142 10.28 -4.86 10.71
N HIS A 143 10.85 -5.72 11.56
CA HIS A 143 10.41 -6.02 12.93
C HIS A 143 8.96 -6.53 13.02
N GLY A 144 8.39 -6.97 11.91
CA GLY A 144 7.02 -7.50 11.81
C GLY A 144 6.95 -9.02 11.87
N GLN A 145 5.75 -9.55 11.69
CA GLN A 145 5.43 -10.97 11.74
C GLN A 145 5.11 -11.49 10.33
N MET A 146 5.99 -12.32 9.76
CA MET A 146 5.81 -12.86 8.40
C MET A 146 4.54 -13.73 8.30
N ASP A 147 4.22 -14.50 9.34
CA ASP A 147 3.05 -15.40 9.35
C ASP A 147 1.73 -14.63 9.32
N LEU A 148 1.65 -13.49 10.00
CA LEU A 148 0.48 -12.61 9.95
C LEU A 148 0.22 -12.10 8.52
N MET A 149 1.25 -11.57 7.88
CA MET A 149 1.19 -11.14 6.47
C MET A 149 0.80 -12.30 5.55
N TRP A 150 1.41 -13.48 5.73
CA TRP A 150 1.13 -14.65 4.91
C TRP A 150 -0.32 -15.13 5.04
N ASN A 151 -0.86 -15.19 6.25
CA ASN A 151 -2.25 -15.59 6.50
C ASN A 151 -3.23 -14.63 5.85
N ASN A 152 -2.98 -13.32 5.94
CA ASN A 152 -3.78 -12.29 5.30
C ASN A 152 -3.71 -12.39 3.76
N LEU A 153 -2.52 -12.67 3.20
CA LEU A 153 -2.38 -12.91 1.76
C LEU A 153 -3.19 -14.13 1.32
N MET A 154 -3.10 -15.25 2.04
CA MET A 154 -3.86 -16.46 1.71
C MET A 154 -5.37 -16.22 1.80
N TYR A 155 -5.81 -15.43 2.76
CA TYR A 155 -7.21 -15.03 2.83
C TYR A 155 -7.65 -14.23 1.60
N LEU A 156 -6.85 -13.24 1.18
CA LEU A 156 -7.13 -12.45 -0.04
C LEU A 156 -7.19 -13.33 -1.28
N VAL A 157 -6.24 -14.26 -1.45
CA VAL A 157 -6.21 -15.17 -2.60
C VAL A 157 -7.49 -16.00 -2.71
N GLN A 158 -8.10 -16.36 -1.57
CA GLN A 158 -9.31 -17.17 -1.52
C GLN A 158 -10.61 -16.36 -1.67
N HIS A 159 -10.62 -15.09 -1.24
CA HIS A 159 -11.85 -14.33 -1.06
C HIS A 159 -11.93 -13.01 -1.86
N ALA A 160 -10.86 -12.59 -2.54
CA ALA A 160 -10.89 -11.34 -3.31
C ALA A 160 -11.99 -11.39 -4.39
N PRO A 161 -12.93 -10.41 -4.43
CA PRO A 161 -14.09 -10.44 -5.32
C PRO A 161 -13.72 -10.48 -6.80
N TYR A 162 -12.60 -9.88 -7.15
CA TYR A 162 -12.08 -9.83 -8.53
C TYR A 162 -11.04 -10.93 -8.82
N GLY A 163 -10.92 -11.91 -7.91
CA GLY A 163 -10.02 -13.05 -8.05
C GLY A 163 -8.53 -12.67 -8.00
N GLN A 164 -7.69 -13.61 -8.43
CA GLN A 164 -6.23 -13.44 -8.38
C GLN A 164 -5.70 -12.32 -9.30
N ASP A 165 -6.45 -11.88 -10.29
CA ASP A 165 -6.05 -10.79 -11.19
C ASP A 165 -6.04 -9.43 -10.47
N SER A 166 -6.74 -9.31 -9.34
CA SER A 166 -6.74 -8.10 -8.51
C SER A 166 -5.59 -8.04 -7.51
N ILE A 167 -4.76 -9.08 -7.41
CA ILE A 167 -3.69 -9.19 -6.43
C ILE A 167 -2.34 -9.04 -7.11
N TRP A 168 -1.64 -7.98 -6.78
CA TRP A 168 -0.30 -7.65 -7.27
C TRP A 168 0.69 -7.73 -6.12
N VAL A 169 1.70 -8.57 -6.24
CA VAL A 169 2.71 -8.74 -5.20
C VAL A 169 4.04 -8.15 -5.66
N ARG A 170 4.63 -7.32 -4.81
CA ARG A 170 5.96 -6.74 -5.00
C ARG A 170 6.97 -7.39 -4.07
N VAL A 171 8.05 -7.91 -4.63
CA VAL A 171 9.16 -8.53 -3.90
C VAL A 171 10.42 -7.68 -4.10
N PRO A 172 10.82 -6.88 -3.11
CA PRO A 172 11.99 -6.01 -3.23
C PRO A 172 13.31 -6.76 -3.08
N ARG A 173 14.30 -6.35 -3.85
CA ARG A 173 15.70 -6.62 -3.54
C ARG A 173 16.17 -5.58 -2.53
N ILE A 174 16.47 -6.02 -1.31
CA ILE A 174 16.82 -5.15 -0.18
C ILE A 174 18.33 -5.29 0.10
N PRO A 175 19.15 -4.27 -0.24
CA PRO A 175 20.59 -4.35 -0.03
C PRO A 175 20.95 -4.62 1.43
N GLY A 176 21.80 -5.63 1.67
CA GLY A 176 22.26 -6.03 3.00
C GLY A 176 21.29 -6.95 3.77
N TYR A 177 20.10 -7.25 3.22
CA TYR A 177 19.11 -8.11 3.89
C TYR A 177 18.81 -9.39 3.12
N ASN A 178 18.47 -9.30 1.84
CA ASN A 178 18.20 -10.47 1.02
C ASN A 178 19.12 -10.57 -0.20
N THR A 179 19.28 -11.79 -0.69
CA THR A 179 20.06 -12.13 -1.88
C THR A 179 19.13 -12.48 -3.06
N ASN A 180 19.69 -12.59 -4.26
CA ASN A 180 18.95 -13.11 -5.41
C ASN A 180 18.33 -14.49 -5.16
N ARG A 181 19.01 -15.34 -4.37
CA ARG A 181 18.52 -16.68 -4.00
C ARG A 181 17.30 -16.59 -3.10
N ASP A 182 17.26 -15.65 -2.17
CA ASP A 182 16.12 -15.46 -1.25
C ASP A 182 14.93 -14.92 -2.01
N ILE A 183 15.14 -13.95 -2.91
CA ILE A 183 14.09 -13.42 -3.80
C ILE A 183 13.50 -14.54 -4.66
N GLN A 184 14.35 -15.38 -5.28
CA GLN A 184 13.86 -16.50 -6.08
C GLN A 184 13.07 -17.51 -5.27
N LYS A 185 13.44 -17.78 -4.01
CA LYS A 185 12.65 -18.64 -3.12
C LYS A 185 11.29 -18.01 -2.81
N SER A 186 11.25 -16.73 -2.51
CA SER A 186 10.00 -15.98 -2.26
C SER A 186 9.09 -16.02 -3.49
N VAL A 187 9.63 -15.73 -4.67
CA VAL A 187 8.87 -15.79 -5.93
C VAL A 187 8.30 -17.19 -6.20
N ARG A 188 9.13 -18.25 -6.08
CA ARG A 188 8.65 -19.63 -6.26
C ARG A 188 7.55 -20.02 -5.28
N ARG A 189 7.62 -19.55 -4.04
CA ARG A 189 6.59 -19.81 -3.03
C ARG A 189 5.27 -19.07 -3.35
N LEU A 190 5.34 -17.91 -3.99
CA LEU A 190 4.19 -17.09 -4.38
C LEU A 190 3.50 -17.55 -5.66
N GLN A 191 4.27 -18.05 -6.63
CA GLN A 191 3.76 -18.43 -7.96
C GLN A 191 2.49 -19.30 -7.99
N PRO A 192 2.29 -20.27 -7.06
CA PRO A 192 1.06 -21.06 -7.05
C PRO A 192 -0.20 -20.26 -6.66
N TYR A 193 -0.06 -19.10 -6.05
CA TYR A 193 -1.13 -18.34 -5.42
C TYR A 193 -1.42 -17.02 -6.11
N VAL A 194 -0.43 -16.42 -6.77
CA VAL A 194 -0.51 -15.05 -7.28
C VAL A 194 -0.03 -15.00 -8.73
N LYS A 195 -0.80 -14.34 -9.59
CA LYS A 195 -0.46 -14.19 -11.01
C LYS A 195 0.54 -13.07 -11.29
N HIS A 196 0.41 -11.96 -10.54
CA HIS A 196 1.21 -10.75 -10.77
C HIS A 196 2.26 -10.61 -9.68
N ILE A 197 3.51 -10.92 -10.02
CA ILE A 197 4.66 -10.80 -9.12
C ILE A 197 5.69 -9.87 -9.77
N GLU A 198 5.97 -8.76 -9.14
CA GLU A 198 6.99 -7.80 -9.55
C GLU A 198 8.22 -7.90 -8.64
N VAL A 199 9.39 -8.05 -9.23
CA VAL A 199 10.67 -7.96 -8.51
C VAL A 199 11.34 -6.65 -8.85
N PHE A 200 11.63 -5.83 -7.84
CA PHE A 200 12.29 -4.54 -8.04
C PHE A 200 13.47 -4.35 -7.08
N SER A 201 14.34 -3.40 -7.39
CA SER A 201 15.49 -3.08 -6.53
C SER A 201 15.15 -1.88 -5.63
N TYR A 202 15.31 -2.07 -4.34
CA TYR A 202 15.16 -0.99 -3.36
C TYR A 202 16.28 0.03 -3.55
N ARG A 203 15.94 1.29 -3.61
CA ARG A 203 16.92 2.38 -3.61
C ARG A 203 17.02 2.96 -2.21
N LYS A 204 18.23 2.96 -1.63
CA LYS A 204 18.46 3.74 -0.41
C LYS A 204 18.25 5.21 -0.76
N LEU A 205 17.40 5.89 -0.01
CA LEU A 205 17.37 7.35 -0.07
C LEU A 205 18.75 7.85 0.41
N PRO A 206 19.35 8.87 -0.24
CA PRO A 206 20.57 9.47 0.25
C PRO A 206 20.32 9.97 1.68
N GLU A 207 21.23 9.63 2.59
CA GLU A 207 21.20 10.19 3.94
C GLU A 207 21.18 11.71 3.80
N LYS A 208 20.17 12.38 4.41
CA LYS A 208 20.19 13.84 4.52
C LYS A 208 21.47 14.17 5.27
N LYS A 209 22.45 14.79 4.60
CA LYS A 209 23.60 15.37 5.27
C LYS A 209 23.05 16.37 6.29
N GLU A 210 23.13 16.04 7.57
CA GLU A 210 22.96 17.04 8.63
C GLU A 210 24.04 18.10 8.43
N GLY A 211 23.63 19.33 8.24
CA GLY A 211 24.48 20.50 8.37
C GLY A 211 25.06 21.06 7.08
N THR A 212 24.36 22.02 6.50
CA THR A 212 24.96 23.35 6.22
C THR A 212 23.87 24.39 6.40
N THR A 213 23.81 24.94 7.60
CA THR A 213 23.28 26.29 7.82
C THR A 213 24.26 27.26 7.16
N GLU A 214 23.86 27.86 6.06
CA GLU A 214 24.27 29.21 5.68
C GLU A 214 23.04 30.08 5.59
#